data_376ad4415549d4e3b0d8d9cd3d16ba43
#
_entry.id   376ad4415549d4e3b0d8d9cd3d16ba43
#
_cell.length_a   1.000
_cell.length_b   1.000
_cell.length_c   1.000
_cell.angle_alpha   90.00
_cell.angle_beta   90.00
_cell.angle_gamma   90.00
#
_symmetry.space_group_name_H-M   'P 1'
#
loop_
_entity.id
_entity.type
_entity.pdbx_description
1 polymer ?
#
loop_
_entity_poly.entity_id
_entity_poly.type
_entity_poly.pdbx_seq_one_letter_code
_entity_poly.pdbx_strand_id
1 'polypeptide(L)' 'MKESLTIIEELKSNTELLIKTLNGLKFSNNELSNELSNAKKILKEKDDVIIKLKEKYHALE' A
#
# COMPACT_ATOMS: atom_id res chain seq x y z
N MET A 1 27.61 31.93 -17.38
CA MET A 1 26.63 32.38 -16.40
C MET A 1 25.22 31.91 -16.69
N LYS A 2 24.72 32.05 -17.91
CA LYS A 2 23.40 31.54 -18.30
C LYS A 2 23.30 30.05 -18.15
N GLU A 3 24.38 29.32 -18.50
CA GLU A 3 24.41 27.85 -18.39
C GLU A 3 24.32 27.36 -16.92
N SER A 4 25.03 28.04 -16.03
CA SER A 4 25.01 27.72 -14.60
C SER A 4 23.64 27.96 -14.01
N LEU A 5 23.00 29.03 -14.40
CA LEU A 5 21.65 29.36 -13.92
C LEU A 5 20.63 28.34 -14.43
N THR A 6 20.75 27.94 -15.71
CA THR A 6 19.90 26.89 -16.29
C THR A 6 20.05 25.56 -15.57
N ILE A 7 21.27 25.17 -15.25
CA ILE A 7 21.57 23.93 -14.51
C ILE A 7 20.93 23.99 -13.13
N ILE A 8 21.03 25.11 -12.44
CA ILE A 8 20.42 25.27 -11.11
C ILE A 8 18.90 25.17 -11.20
N GLU A 9 18.30 25.77 -12.21
CA GLU A 9 16.85 25.69 -12.41
C GLU A 9 16.40 24.26 -12.71
N GLU A 10 17.14 23.53 -13.52
CA GLU A 10 16.86 22.14 -13.83
C GLU A 10 16.99 21.25 -12.60
N LEU A 11 18.02 21.46 -11.78
CA LEU A 11 18.21 20.73 -10.53
C LEU A 11 17.07 20.99 -9.57
N LYS A 12 16.64 22.23 -9.47
CA LYS A 12 15.51 22.62 -8.62
C LYS A 12 14.24 21.91 -9.07
N SER A 13 13.95 21.95 -10.38
CA SER A 13 12.78 21.31 -10.96
C SER A 13 12.80 19.80 -10.73
N ASN A 14 13.95 19.17 -10.96
CA ASN A 14 14.11 17.73 -10.78
C ASN A 14 13.96 17.33 -9.31
N THR A 15 14.46 18.15 -8.40
CA THR A 15 14.33 17.91 -6.96
C THR A 15 12.87 17.99 -6.52
N GLU A 16 12.14 18.98 -7.00
CA GLU A 16 10.72 19.16 -6.71
C GLU A 16 9.92 17.97 -7.21
N LEU A 17 10.22 17.51 -8.43
CA LEU A 17 9.56 16.35 -9.02
C LEU A 17 9.85 15.09 -8.22
N LEU A 18 11.08 14.91 -7.79
CA LEU A 18 11.48 13.75 -6.98
C LEU A 18 10.75 13.73 -5.65
N ILE A 19 10.66 14.87 -4.99
CA ILE A 19 9.93 14.98 -3.71
C ILE A 19 8.46 14.62 -3.91
N LYS A 20 7.84 15.15 -4.95
CA LYS A 20 6.45 14.86 -5.28
C LYS A 20 6.23 13.37 -5.55
N THR A 21 7.15 12.75 -6.29
CA THR A 21 7.09 11.32 -6.61
C THR A 21 7.24 10.48 -5.34
N LEU A 22 8.18 10.83 -4.47
CA LEU A 22 8.40 10.13 -3.20
C LEU A 22 7.17 10.22 -2.29
N ASN A 23 6.56 11.40 -2.21
CA ASN A 23 5.34 11.58 -1.42
C ASN A 23 4.19 10.75 -1.96
N GLY A 24 4.05 10.68 -3.28
CA GLY A 24 3.05 9.84 -3.93
C GLY A 24 3.26 8.36 -3.66
N LEU A 25 4.50 7.89 -3.73
CA LEU A 25 4.85 6.50 -3.43
C LEU A 25 4.60 6.16 -1.97
N LYS A 26 4.93 7.06 -1.07
CA LYS A 26 4.69 6.87 0.36
C LYS A 26 3.20 6.74 0.65
N PHE A 27 2.39 7.58 0.03
CA PHE A 27 0.93 7.51 0.14
C PHE A 27 0.40 6.16 -0.37
N SER A 28 0.86 5.75 -1.56
CA SER A 28 0.44 4.47 -2.16
C SER A 28 0.85 3.29 -1.29
N ASN A 29 2.06 3.32 -0.72
CA ASN A 29 2.52 2.26 0.18
C ASN A 29 1.65 2.17 1.43
N ASN A 30 1.25 3.29 1.99
CA ASN A 30 0.37 3.31 3.16
C ASN A 30 -1.01 2.73 2.82
N GLU A 31 -1.56 3.08 1.66
CA GLU A 31 -2.83 2.52 1.20
C GLU A 31 -2.74 1.01 1.00
N LEU A 32 -1.68 0.54 0.34
CA LEU A 32 -1.46 -0.88 0.10
C LEU A 32 -1.31 -1.65 1.41
N SER A 33 -0.61 -1.07 2.37
CA SER A 33 -0.44 -1.67 3.70
C SER A 33 -1.79 -1.82 4.40
N ASN A 34 -2.65 -0.81 4.32
CA ASN A 34 -4.00 -0.85 4.90
C ASN A 34 -4.87 -1.88 4.20
N GLU A 35 -4.82 -1.94 2.88
CA GLU A 35 -5.58 -2.92 2.09
C GLU A 35 -5.15 -4.35 2.45
N LEU A 36 -3.84 -4.56 2.59
CA LEU A 36 -3.29 -5.86 2.95
C LEU A 36 -3.76 -6.28 4.35
N SER A 37 -3.72 -5.36 5.31
CA SER A 37 -4.19 -5.60 6.67
C SER A 37 -5.67 -5.98 6.68
N ASN A 38 -6.50 -5.25 5.93
CA ASN A 38 -7.92 -5.55 5.82
C ASN A 38 -8.17 -6.90 5.17
N ALA A 39 -7.43 -7.23 4.10
CA ALA A 39 -7.55 -8.51 3.42
C ALA A 39 -7.21 -9.68 4.34
N LYS A 40 -6.15 -9.54 5.14
CA LYS A 40 -5.75 -10.56 6.12
C LYS A 40 -6.83 -10.76 7.18
N LYS A 41 -7.45 -9.69 7.63
CA LYS A 41 -8.54 -9.74 8.60
C LYS A 41 -9.74 -10.49 8.03
N ILE A 42 -10.12 -10.17 6.80
CA ILE A 42 -11.24 -10.83 6.11
C ILE A 42 -10.96 -12.32 5.92
N LEU A 43 -9.74 -12.68 5.53
CA LEU A 43 -9.35 -14.07 5.36
C LEU A 43 -9.45 -14.84 6.67
N LYS A 44 -9.00 -14.24 7.76
CA LYS A 44 -9.09 -14.86 9.08
C LYS A 44 -10.54 -15.08 9.48
N GLU A 45 -11.41 -14.10 9.27
CA GLU A 45 -12.83 -14.21 9.56
C GLU A 45 -13.49 -15.34 8.77
N LYS A 46 -13.15 -15.45 7.49
CA LYS A 46 -13.65 -16.52 6.63
C LYS A 46 -13.15 -17.89 7.05
N ASP A 47 -11.88 -17.98 7.44
CA ASP A 47 -11.31 -19.22 7.98
C ASP A 47 -12.04 -19.67 9.23
N ASP A 48 -12.34 -18.75 10.14
CA ASP A 48 -13.08 -19.05 11.36
C ASP A 48 -14.48 -19.57 11.04
N VAL A 49 -15.14 -18.98 10.05
CA VAL A 49 -16.46 -19.45 9.59
C VAL A 49 -16.36 -20.86 9.02
N ILE A 50 -15.34 -21.12 8.20
CA ILE A 50 -15.14 -22.44 7.59
C ILE A 50 -14.91 -23.49 8.68
N ILE A 51 -14.09 -23.19 9.67
CA ILE A 51 -13.82 -24.10 10.78
C ILE A 51 -15.10 -24.41 11.54
N LYS A 52 -15.91 -23.40 11.85
CA LYS A 52 -17.19 -23.57 12.53
C LYS A 52 -18.16 -24.41 11.73
N LEU A 53 -18.21 -24.19 10.43
CA LEU A 53 -19.08 -24.97 9.54
C LEU A 53 -18.64 -26.43 9.49
N LYS A 54 -17.35 -26.70 9.44
CA LYS A 54 -16.81 -28.05 9.45
C LYS A 54 -17.14 -28.77 10.77
N GLU A 55 -17.01 -28.08 11.89
CA GLU A 55 -17.37 -28.61 13.19
C GLU A 55 -18.86 -28.98 13.26
N LYS A 56 -19.71 -28.11 12.77
CA LYS A 56 -21.14 -28.36 12.68
C LYS A 56 -21.45 -29.57 11.82
N TYR A 57 -20.81 -29.62 10.66
CA TYR A 57 -21.00 -30.71 9.70
C TYR A 57 -20.61 -32.06 10.32
N HIS A 58 -19.48 -32.13 10.99
CA HIS A 58 -19.02 -33.35 11.67
C HIS A 58 -19.94 -33.75 12.82
N ALA A 59 -20.50 -32.76 13.51
CA ALA A 59 -21.44 -33.04 14.60
C ALA A 59 -22.76 -33.62 14.07
N LEU A 60 -23.12 -33.37 12.82
CA LEU A 60 -24.33 -33.91 12.20
C LEU A 60 -24.14 -35.32 11.65
N GLU A 61 -22.90 -35.70 11.42
CA GLU A 61 -22.58 -37.04 10.98
C GLU A 61 -22.66 -38.01 12.19
#